data_da4f4c9387ebfe1abfdb96a71489d5ce
#
_entry.id   da4f4c9387ebfe1abfdb96a71489d5ce
#
_cell.length_a   1.000
_cell.length_b   1.000
_cell.length_c   1.000
_cell.angle_alpha   90.00
_cell.angle_beta   90.00
_cell.angle_gamma   90.00
#
_symmetry.space_group_name_H-M   'P 1'
#
loop_
_entity.id
_entity.type
_entity.pdbx_description
1 polymer ?
#
loop_
_entity_poly.entity_id
_entity_poly.type
_entity_poly.pdbx_seq_one_letter_code
_entity_poly.pdbx_strand_id
1 'polypeptide(L)'
;MSRYDIIQSHMVFGGIPYYLSYFRKGYSFEQNTDMMLFGSKPRLKEEFNRLFRAIFTNAEDCKKIIRCLAKRNYGFTREEIASATGLPLGGGLSDTLTALAESDFIMRYSPYGKRTGEYYKLIDNFCLFWLKYVEQNQEDATFVNDNFTSDVMKGWRGVAFEQVCWQHIQQIKHALEIGGVKSSISAWNIKGDETKAGAQVDMLIIRDDNIVNLCEMKFSGSPYSIDSEEEGKMLHRLDMLKDTLSSKQRVHMTLITTYGLIHGKHSGKVQKVVTGDDLFM
;
A
#
# COMPACT_ATOMS: atom_id res chain seq x y z
N MET A 1 -16.26 -10.44 -13.50
CA MET A 1 -15.63 -9.51 -12.56
C MET A 1 -15.30 -8.22 -13.30
N SER A 2 -15.68 -7.08 -12.75
CA SER A 2 -15.23 -5.78 -13.22
C SER A 2 -13.74 -5.56 -12.88
N ARG A 3 -13.07 -4.59 -13.50
CA ARG A 3 -11.70 -4.21 -13.10
C ARG A 3 -11.64 -3.76 -11.63
N TYR A 4 -12.68 -3.08 -11.16
CA TYR A 4 -12.82 -2.72 -9.75
C TYR A 4 -12.81 -3.94 -8.82
N ASP A 5 -13.58 -4.99 -9.15
CA ASP A 5 -13.59 -6.23 -8.37
C ASP A 5 -12.24 -6.94 -8.40
N ILE A 6 -11.51 -6.85 -9.53
CA ILE A 6 -10.16 -7.42 -9.63
C ILE A 6 -9.21 -6.67 -8.72
N ILE A 7 -9.25 -5.32 -8.69
CA ILE A 7 -8.43 -4.51 -7.76
C ILE A 7 -8.79 -4.88 -6.31
N GLN A 8 -10.07 -4.97 -5.96
CA GLN A 8 -10.48 -5.38 -4.61
C GLN A 8 -9.97 -6.78 -4.25
N SER A 9 -10.06 -7.73 -5.18
CA SER A 9 -9.53 -9.08 -4.98
C SER A 9 -8.02 -9.07 -4.77
N HIS A 10 -7.30 -8.23 -5.52
CA HIS A 10 -5.85 -8.06 -5.35
C HIS A 10 -5.49 -7.45 -4.00
N MET A 11 -6.29 -6.50 -3.51
CA MET A 11 -6.10 -5.87 -2.20
C MET A 11 -6.24 -6.87 -1.03
N VAL A 12 -6.93 -8.00 -1.21
CA VAL A 12 -7.11 -9.04 -0.18
C VAL A 12 -6.21 -10.24 -0.40
N PHE A 13 -6.16 -10.75 -1.64
CA PHE A 13 -5.54 -12.03 -1.96
C PHE A 13 -4.19 -11.90 -2.69
N GLY A 14 -3.78 -10.67 -3.03
CA GLY A 14 -2.67 -10.47 -3.96
C GLY A 14 -2.99 -11.02 -5.35
N GLY A 15 -1.99 -11.16 -6.18
CA GLY A 15 -2.12 -11.72 -7.53
C GLY A 15 -1.98 -13.24 -7.61
N ILE A 16 -2.23 -13.99 -6.54
CA ILE A 16 -1.97 -15.45 -6.48
C ILE A 16 -3.08 -16.21 -7.18
N PRO A 17 -2.82 -16.84 -8.36
CA PRO A 17 -3.85 -17.54 -9.13
C PRO A 17 -4.54 -18.67 -8.34
N TYR A 18 -3.81 -19.32 -7.46
CA TYR A 18 -4.35 -20.37 -6.60
C TYR A 18 -5.52 -19.89 -5.74
N TYR A 19 -5.41 -18.71 -5.12
CA TYR A 19 -6.50 -18.15 -4.32
C TYR A 19 -7.68 -17.74 -5.20
N LEU A 20 -7.41 -17.09 -6.31
CA LEU A 20 -8.45 -16.65 -7.24
C LEU A 20 -9.21 -17.82 -7.88
N SER A 21 -8.59 -18.99 -8.02
CA SER A 21 -9.25 -20.21 -8.54
C SER A 21 -10.41 -20.71 -7.69
N TYR A 22 -10.49 -20.30 -6.43
CA TYR A 22 -11.58 -20.66 -5.53
C TYR A 22 -12.80 -19.74 -5.63
N PHE A 23 -12.69 -18.64 -6.37
CA PHE A 23 -13.83 -17.73 -6.53
C PHE A 23 -14.98 -18.40 -7.24
N ARG A 24 -16.16 -18.30 -6.68
CA ARG A 24 -17.37 -18.85 -7.24
C ARG A 24 -18.07 -17.82 -8.11
N LYS A 25 -18.37 -18.23 -9.34
CA LYS A 25 -19.17 -17.43 -10.26
C LYS A 25 -20.57 -17.17 -9.68
N GLY A 26 -21.05 -15.95 -9.77
CA GLY A 26 -22.35 -15.53 -9.23
C GLY A 26 -22.32 -15.08 -7.77
N TYR A 27 -21.20 -15.23 -7.07
CA TYR A 27 -21.00 -14.67 -5.74
C TYR A 27 -20.38 -13.28 -5.85
N SER A 28 -20.75 -12.38 -4.91
CA SER A 28 -20.09 -11.08 -4.78
C SER A 28 -18.63 -11.26 -4.32
N PHE A 29 -17.87 -10.16 -4.36
CA PHE A 29 -16.50 -10.12 -3.80
C PHE A 29 -16.51 -10.48 -2.30
N GLU A 30 -17.43 -9.90 -1.54
CA GLU A 30 -17.59 -10.10 -0.09
C GLU A 30 -17.91 -11.57 0.21
N GLN A 31 -18.89 -12.14 -0.49
CA GLN A 31 -19.27 -13.55 -0.33
C GLN A 31 -18.13 -14.52 -0.64
N ASN A 32 -17.34 -14.24 -1.70
CA ASN A 32 -16.17 -15.04 -2.02
C ASN A 32 -15.10 -14.90 -0.94
N THR A 33 -14.86 -13.70 -0.44
CA THR A 33 -13.87 -13.44 0.60
C THR A 33 -14.24 -14.14 1.90
N ASP A 34 -15.49 -14.02 2.34
CA ASP A 34 -15.99 -14.70 3.55
C ASP A 34 -15.83 -16.21 3.44
N MET A 35 -16.29 -16.82 2.34
CA MET A 35 -16.17 -18.26 2.10
C MET A 35 -14.72 -18.76 2.16
N MET A 36 -13.77 -17.94 1.74
CA MET A 36 -12.35 -18.33 1.67
C MET A 36 -11.60 -18.15 2.98
N LEU A 37 -11.94 -17.12 3.75
CA LEU A 37 -11.14 -16.67 4.89
C LEU A 37 -11.84 -16.79 6.24
N PHE A 38 -13.19 -16.86 6.28
CA PHE A 38 -13.98 -16.76 7.50
C PHE A 38 -14.95 -17.95 7.67
N GLY A 39 -15.50 -18.10 8.89
CA GLY A 39 -16.42 -19.18 9.24
C GLY A 39 -15.72 -20.45 9.73
N SER A 40 -16.51 -21.51 9.95
CA SER A 40 -16.03 -22.74 10.60
C SER A 40 -15.03 -23.56 9.77
N LYS A 41 -15.09 -23.48 8.44
CA LYS A 41 -14.25 -24.27 7.52
C LYS A 41 -13.79 -23.44 6.30
N PRO A 42 -13.14 -22.31 6.48
CA PRO A 42 -12.67 -21.52 5.36
C PRO A 42 -11.52 -22.21 4.64
N ARG A 43 -11.46 -22.05 3.33
CA ARG A 43 -10.47 -22.72 2.47
C ARG A 43 -9.03 -22.36 2.80
N LEU A 44 -8.80 -21.12 3.23
CA LEU A 44 -7.47 -20.59 3.51
C LEU A 44 -7.19 -20.44 5.01
N LYS A 45 -7.89 -21.22 5.88
CA LYS A 45 -7.79 -21.12 7.34
C LYS A 45 -6.36 -21.17 7.88
N GLU A 46 -5.52 -22.01 7.32
CA GLU A 46 -4.13 -22.21 7.77
C GLU A 46 -3.10 -21.58 6.81
N GLU A 47 -3.58 -20.85 5.79
CA GLU A 47 -2.73 -20.45 4.68
C GLU A 47 -1.59 -19.52 5.11
N PHE A 48 -1.83 -18.58 6.01
CA PHE A 48 -0.79 -17.69 6.54
C PHE A 48 0.38 -18.49 7.13
N ASN A 49 0.10 -19.50 7.94
CA ASN A 49 1.14 -20.34 8.53
C ASN A 49 1.80 -21.26 7.51
N ARG A 50 1.03 -21.79 6.57
CA ARG A 50 1.50 -22.71 5.54
C ARG A 50 2.42 -22.02 4.55
N LEU A 51 2.09 -20.80 4.16
CA LEU A 51 2.83 -19.99 3.23
C LEU A 51 4.29 -19.78 3.68
N PHE A 52 4.49 -19.35 4.92
CA PHE A 52 5.85 -19.12 5.44
C PHE A 52 6.64 -20.41 5.59
N ARG A 53 6.02 -21.51 6.07
CA ARG A 53 6.70 -22.81 6.19
C ARG A 53 7.08 -23.40 4.84
N ALA A 54 6.34 -23.11 3.79
CA ALA A 54 6.63 -23.63 2.46
C ALA A 54 7.80 -22.89 1.77
N ILE A 55 8.02 -21.61 2.10
CA ILE A 55 8.99 -20.75 1.40
C ILE A 55 10.28 -20.58 2.21
N PHE A 56 10.19 -20.50 3.54
CA PHE A 56 11.31 -20.10 4.39
C PHE A 56 11.71 -21.19 5.40
N THR A 57 13.01 -21.43 5.53
CA THR A 57 13.55 -22.32 6.56
C THR A 57 13.39 -21.75 7.98
N ASN A 58 13.45 -20.41 8.11
CA ASN A 58 13.27 -19.64 9.35
C ASN A 58 11.88 -19.01 9.44
N ALA A 59 10.83 -19.77 9.12
CA ALA A 59 9.44 -19.28 9.01
C ALA A 59 8.94 -18.49 10.24
N GLU A 60 9.37 -18.86 11.46
CA GLU A 60 8.90 -18.17 12.68
C GLU A 60 9.49 -16.74 12.77
N ASP A 61 10.75 -16.54 12.39
CA ASP A 61 11.35 -15.20 12.38
C ASP A 61 10.77 -14.35 11.26
N CYS A 62 10.50 -14.92 10.09
CA CYS A 62 9.77 -14.26 9.02
C CYS A 62 8.40 -13.77 9.50
N LYS A 63 7.62 -14.60 10.19
CA LYS A 63 6.31 -14.21 10.73
C LYS A 63 6.41 -13.12 11.80
N LYS A 64 7.44 -13.12 12.67
CA LYS A 64 7.67 -12.03 13.63
C LYS A 64 7.91 -10.70 12.91
N ILE A 65 8.74 -10.71 11.85
CA ILE A 65 9.04 -9.53 11.04
C ILE A 65 7.78 -9.02 10.35
N ILE A 66 7.02 -9.89 9.69
CA ILE A 66 5.78 -9.52 9.01
C ILE A 66 4.76 -8.92 10.00
N ARG A 67 4.59 -9.51 11.18
CA ARG A 67 3.73 -8.96 12.24
C ARG A 67 4.22 -7.60 12.75
N CYS A 68 5.52 -7.39 12.83
CA CYS A 68 6.10 -6.10 13.18
C CYS A 68 5.75 -5.06 12.10
N LEU A 69 6.01 -5.37 10.84
CA LEU A 69 5.81 -4.48 9.70
C LEU A 69 4.33 -4.12 9.48
N ALA A 70 3.40 -5.04 9.77
CA ALA A 70 1.96 -4.80 9.66
C ALA A 70 1.44 -3.68 10.59
N LYS A 71 2.20 -3.29 11.61
CA LYS A 71 1.80 -2.26 12.58
C LYS A 71 1.95 -0.83 12.07
N ARG A 72 2.74 -0.61 10.99
CA ARG A 72 3.06 0.74 10.53
C ARG A 72 3.23 0.80 9.00
N ASN A 73 2.33 1.49 8.34
CA ASN A 73 2.23 1.51 6.88
C ASN A 73 3.50 2.05 6.17
N TYR A 74 4.19 3.04 6.74
CA TYR A 74 5.44 3.55 6.16
C TYR A 74 6.68 2.69 6.49
N GLY A 75 6.54 1.58 7.23
CA GLY A 75 7.61 0.62 7.50
C GLY A 75 8.51 0.96 8.69
N PHE A 76 9.58 0.20 8.83
CA PHE A 76 10.53 0.24 9.95
C PHE A 76 11.97 0.16 9.42
N THR A 77 12.93 0.73 10.16
CA THR A 77 14.34 0.45 9.92
C THR A 77 14.72 -0.93 10.43
N ARG A 78 15.88 -1.43 10.01
CA ARG A 78 16.39 -2.72 10.49
C ARG A 78 16.57 -2.77 12.00
N GLU A 79 17.04 -1.68 12.59
CA GLU A 79 17.23 -1.52 14.04
C GLU A 79 15.89 -1.54 14.79
N GLU A 80 14.89 -0.84 14.25
CA GLU A 80 13.53 -0.85 14.82
C GLU A 80 12.92 -2.26 14.75
N ILE A 81 13.13 -2.99 13.63
CA ILE A 81 12.66 -4.38 13.49
C ILE A 81 13.33 -5.27 14.52
N ALA A 82 14.66 -5.21 14.65
CA ALA A 82 15.41 -5.99 15.65
C ALA A 82 14.87 -5.74 17.05
N SER A 83 14.71 -4.48 17.42
CA SER A 83 14.17 -4.07 18.74
C SER A 83 12.75 -4.57 18.97
N ALA A 84 11.87 -4.44 17.97
CA ALA A 84 10.45 -4.81 18.09
C ALA A 84 10.19 -6.32 18.07
N THR A 85 11.08 -7.10 17.43
CA THR A 85 10.93 -8.56 17.27
C THR A 85 11.77 -9.36 18.26
N GLY A 86 12.77 -8.73 18.90
CA GLY A 86 13.76 -9.41 19.73
C GLY A 86 14.80 -10.22 18.94
N LEU A 87 14.82 -10.07 17.62
CA LEU A 87 15.81 -10.74 16.77
C LEU A 87 17.17 -10.04 16.87
N PRO A 88 18.29 -10.79 16.90
CA PRO A 88 19.63 -10.22 16.95
C PRO A 88 19.90 -9.31 15.74
N LEU A 89 20.48 -8.12 15.99
CA LEU A 89 20.90 -7.20 14.95
C LEU A 89 22.21 -7.72 14.31
N GLY A 90 22.10 -8.57 13.28
CA GLY A 90 23.25 -9.23 12.64
C GLY A 90 22.94 -9.71 11.24
N GLY A 91 23.83 -10.56 10.69
CA GLY A 91 23.70 -11.13 9.35
C GLY A 91 22.40 -11.88 9.14
N GLY A 92 22.01 -12.74 10.10
CA GLY A 92 20.78 -13.54 10.00
C GLY A 92 19.49 -12.70 9.82
N LEU A 93 19.39 -11.54 10.49
CA LEU A 93 18.27 -10.61 10.26
C LEU A 93 18.35 -10.02 8.84
N SER A 94 19.53 -9.63 8.39
CA SER A 94 19.72 -9.08 7.03
C SER A 94 19.35 -10.11 5.96
N ASP A 95 19.77 -11.37 6.13
CA ASP A 95 19.45 -12.46 5.22
C ASP A 95 17.93 -12.74 5.17
N THR A 96 17.27 -12.72 6.35
CA THR A 96 15.83 -12.90 6.44
C THR A 96 15.07 -11.74 5.77
N LEU A 97 15.50 -10.49 5.97
CA LEU A 97 14.89 -9.33 5.32
C LEU A 97 15.12 -9.36 3.80
N THR A 98 16.27 -9.83 3.36
CA THR A 98 16.57 -10.01 1.93
C THR A 98 15.67 -11.08 1.32
N ALA A 99 15.54 -12.25 1.96
CA ALA A 99 14.68 -13.32 1.48
C ALA A 99 13.20 -12.91 1.41
N LEU A 100 12.71 -12.18 2.42
CA LEU A 100 11.35 -11.62 2.39
C LEU A 100 11.15 -10.59 1.27
N ALA A 101 12.17 -9.79 0.95
CA ALA A 101 12.10 -8.82 -0.14
C ALA A 101 12.17 -9.48 -1.52
N GLU A 102 13.01 -10.48 -1.70
CA GLU A 102 13.12 -11.26 -2.94
C GLU A 102 11.88 -12.12 -3.23
N SER A 103 11.10 -12.41 -2.18
CA SER A 103 9.83 -13.15 -2.28
C SER A 103 8.61 -12.22 -2.31
N ASP A 104 8.78 -10.93 -2.52
CA ASP A 104 7.74 -9.89 -2.64
C ASP A 104 6.79 -9.76 -1.42
N PHE A 105 7.21 -10.23 -0.23
CA PHE A 105 6.44 -9.96 1.00
C PHE A 105 6.64 -8.54 1.50
N ILE A 106 7.86 -8.03 1.37
CA ILE A 106 8.25 -6.70 1.82
C ILE A 106 9.02 -5.97 0.74
N MET A 107 9.05 -4.66 0.82
CA MET A 107 9.93 -3.85 -0.02
C MET A 107 10.91 -3.05 0.82
N ARG A 108 12.06 -2.76 0.21
CA ARG A 108 13.05 -1.82 0.74
C ARG A 108 12.93 -0.49 -0.01
N TYR A 109 12.98 0.60 0.72
CA TYR A 109 13.03 1.93 0.13
C TYR A 109 13.78 2.91 1.04
N SER A 110 14.33 3.98 0.46
CA SER A 110 14.95 5.07 1.20
C SER A 110 13.98 6.25 1.26
N PRO A 111 13.55 6.72 2.45
CA PRO A 111 12.67 7.87 2.56
C PRO A 111 13.34 9.12 1.99
N TYR A 112 12.56 9.89 1.23
CA TYR A 112 13.04 11.14 0.64
C TYR A 112 13.51 12.13 1.71
N GLY A 113 14.64 12.80 1.44
CA GLY A 113 15.21 13.80 2.36
C GLY A 113 16.01 13.20 3.54
N LYS A 114 16.06 11.89 3.72
CA LYS A 114 16.93 11.24 4.72
C LYS A 114 18.23 10.79 4.06
N ARG A 115 19.36 11.15 4.68
CA ARG A 115 20.70 10.81 4.14
C ARG A 115 21.09 9.34 4.34
N THR A 116 20.52 8.68 5.34
CA THR A 116 20.84 7.30 5.71
C THR A 116 19.61 6.57 6.22
N GLY A 117 19.57 5.26 6.00
CA GLY A 117 18.56 4.35 6.52
C GLY A 117 17.64 3.82 5.42
N GLU A 118 17.64 2.49 5.29
CA GLU A 118 16.63 1.78 4.54
C GLU A 118 15.43 1.50 5.44
N TYR A 119 14.25 1.63 4.88
CA TYR A 119 12.99 1.22 5.49
C TYR A 119 12.48 -0.04 4.81
N TYR A 120 11.92 -0.90 5.61
CA TYR A 120 11.26 -2.13 5.20
C TYR A 120 9.77 -1.97 5.42
N LYS A 121 8.99 -2.18 4.38
CA LYS A 121 7.52 -2.03 4.37
C LYS A 121 6.90 -3.34 3.94
N LEU A 122 5.85 -3.79 4.64
CA LEU A 122 5.03 -4.92 4.22
C LEU A 122 4.20 -4.50 3.00
N ILE A 123 4.29 -5.27 1.91
CA ILE A 123 3.54 -5.03 0.67
C ILE A 123 2.65 -6.21 0.28
N ASP A 124 2.80 -7.37 0.91
CA ASP A 124 1.93 -8.50 0.65
C ASP A 124 0.51 -8.25 1.19
N ASN A 125 -0.44 -8.14 0.28
CA ASN A 125 -1.82 -7.79 0.58
C ASN A 125 -2.53 -8.88 1.40
N PHE A 126 -2.22 -10.16 1.13
CA PHE A 126 -2.83 -11.26 1.88
C PHE A 126 -2.40 -11.23 3.35
N CYS A 127 -1.11 -11.06 3.62
CA CYS A 127 -0.59 -10.94 4.98
C CYS A 127 -1.18 -9.72 5.71
N LEU A 128 -1.30 -8.57 5.05
CA LEU A 128 -1.91 -7.36 5.62
C LEU A 128 -3.35 -7.60 6.02
N PHE A 129 -4.16 -8.18 5.12
CA PHE A 129 -5.57 -8.46 5.40
C PHE A 129 -5.73 -9.53 6.48
N TRP A 130 -4.91 -10.60 6.39
CA TRP A 130 -4.93 -11.69 7.38
C TRP A 130 -4.69 -11.20 8.79
N LEU A 131 -3.59 -10.47 9.01
CA LEU A 131 -3.20 -9.98 10.34
C LEU A 131 -4.17 -8.97 10.92
N LYS A 132 -4.82 -8.18 10.04
CA LYS A 132 -5.73 -7.13 10.48
C LYS A 132 -7.12 -7.67 10.82
N TYR A 133 -7.61 -8.65 10.07
CA TYR A 133 -9.01 -9.07 10.18
C TYR A 133 -9.20 -10.57 10.39
N VAL A 134 -8.50 -11.40 9.63
CA VAL A 134 -8.80 -12.86 9.63
C VAL A 134 -8.41 -13.47 10.95
N GLU A 135 -7.22 -13.17 11.46
CA GLU A 135 -6.69 -13.77 12.68
C GLU A 135 -7.59 -13.57 13.91
N GLN A 136 -8.33 -12.46 13.97
CA GLN A 136 -9.18 -12.11 15.11
C GLN A 136 -10.65 -12.46 14.92
N ASN A 137 -11.09 -12.70 13.66
CA ASN A 137 -12.52 -12.85 13.33
C ASN A 137 -12.80 -14.16 12.57
N GLN A 138 -11.99 -15.19 12.69
CA GLN A 138 -12.09 -16.42 11.90
C GLN A 138 -13.45 -17.10 11.99
N GLU A 139 -14.13 -17.03 13.13
CA GLU A 139 -15.42 -17.72 13.35
C GLU A 139 -16.62 -16.94 12.79
N ASP A 140 -16.45 -15.68 12.39
CA ASP A 140 -17.52 -14.85 11.83
C ASP A 140 -17.67 -15.11 10.33
N ALA A 141 -18.63 -15.94 9.96
CA ALA A 141 -18.80 -16.41 8.58
C ALA A 141 -19.25 -15.33 7.57
N THR A 142 -19.67 -14.15 8.04
CA THR A 142 -20.17 -13.04 7.23
C THR A 142 -19.41 -11.74 7.48
N PHE A 143 -18.21 -11.86 8.05
CA PHE A 143 -17.41 -10.71 8.51
C PHE A 143 -17.25 -9.62 7.45
N VAL A 144 -16.84 -9.99 6.23
CA VAL A 144 -16.61 -8.97 5.16
C VAL A 144 -17.93 -8.43 4.65
N ASN A 145 -18.92 -9.30 4.44
CA ASN A 145 -20.24 -8.90 3.98
C ASN A 145 -20.90 -7.86 4.93
N ASP A 146 -20.81 -8.10 6.23
CA ASP A 146 -21.45 -7.24 7.24
C ASP A 146 -20.65 -5.95 7.51
N ASN A 147 -19.34 -5.97 7.31
CA ASN A 147 -18.46 -4.83 7.61
C ASN A 147 -17.99 -4.06 6.38
N PHE A 148 -18.33 -4.47 5.16
CA PHE A 148 -17.75 -3.91 3.93
C PHE A 148 -17.88 -2.39 3.81
N THR A 149 -19.00 -1.81 4.26
CA THR A 149 -19.25 -0.38 4.22
C THR A 149 -18.80 0.37 5.48
N SER A 150 -18.30 -0.35 6.50
CA SER A 150 -17.85 0.26 7.76
C SER A 150 -16.64 1.19 7.55
N ASP A 151 -16.46 2.17 8.44
CA ASP A 151 -15.32 3.11 8.36
C ASP A 151 -13.98 2.40 8.58
N VAL A 152 -13.96 1.30 9.35
CA VAL A 152 -12.77 0.48 9.54
C VAL A 152 -12.34 -0.16 8.22
N MET A 153 -13.28 -0.73 7.46
CA MET A 153 -12.98 -1.31 6.15
C MET A 153 -12.69 -0.25 5.08
N LYS A 154 -13.30 0.92 5.16
CA LYS A 154 -12.94 2.07 4.28
C LYS A 154 -11.51 2.50 4.49
N GLY A 155 -11.06 2.67 5.75
CA GLY A 155 -9.68 3.03 6.07
C GLY A 155 -8.67 1.99 5.58
N TRP A 156 -8.98 0.69 5.77
CA TRP A 156 -8.13 -0.38 5.26
C TRP A 156 -8.04 -0.38 3.73
N ARG A 157 -9.16 -0.19 3.02
CA ARG A 157 -9.16 -0.14 1.55
C ARG A 157 -8.26 0.97 1.02
N GLY A 158 -8.19 2.13 1.69
CA GLY A 158 -7.24 3.18 1.36
C GLY A 158 -5.79 2.66 1.42
N VAL A 159 -5.40 2.09 2.56
CA VAL A 159 -4.05 1.54 2.76
C VAL A 159 -3.74 0.40 1.78
N ALA A 160 -4.69 -0.51 1.54
CA ALA A 160 -4.49 -1.62 0.61
C ALA A 160 -4.34 -1.14 -0.85
N PHE A 161 -5.07 -0.11 -1.25
CA PHE A 161 -4.93 0.49 -2.58
C PHE A 161 -3.58 1.18 -2.76
N GLU A 162 -3.05 1.84 -1.73
CA GLU A 162 -1.68 2.36 -1.75
C GLU A 162 -0.66 1.25 -2.04
N GLN A 163 -0.82 0.06 -1.43
CA GLN A 163 0.05 -1.09 -1.72
C GLN A 163 -0.07 -1.55 -3.17
N VAL A 164 -1.30 -1.63 -3.70
CA VAL A 164 -1.51 -1.95 -5.12
C VAL A 164 -0.79 -0.94 -6.02
N CYS A 165 -0.86 0.35 -5.72
CA CYS A 165 -0.14 1.39 -6.48
C CYS A 165 1.39 1.21 -6.41
N TRP A 166 1.94 0.87 -5.25
CA TRP A 166 3.37 0.58 -5.12
C TRP A 166 3.80 -0.62 -5.97
N GLN A 167 3.01 -1.70 -5.96
CA GLN A 167 3.26 -2.91 -6.77
C GLN A 167 3.14 -2.65 -8.27
N HIS A 168 2.31 -1.67 -8.70
CA HIS A 168 2.04 -1.35 -10.10
C HIS A 168 2.71 -0.06 -10.56
N ILE A 169 3.85 0.27 -10.01
CA ILE A 169 4.56 1.53 -10.31
C ILE A 169 4.96 1.67 -11.77
N GLN A 170 5.25 0.57 -12.47
CA GLN A 170 5.61 0.64 -13.88
C GLN A 170 4.42 1.05 -14.75
N GLN A 171 3.23 0.54 -14.44
CA GLN A 171 1.97 0.93 -15.09
C GLN A 171 1.65 2.40 -14.81
N ILE A 172 1.83 2.85 -13.56
CA ILE A 172 1.66 4.27 -13.19
C ILE A 172 2.63 5.16 -13.97
N LYS A 173 3.91 4.79 -14.08
CA LYS A 173 4.89 5.53 -14.88
C LYS A 173 4.53 5.55 -16.36
N HIS A 174 3.97 4.45 -16.89
CA HIS A 174 3.51 4.38 -18.27
C HIS A 174 2.33 5.34 -18.48
N ALA A 175 1.32 5.32 -17.63
CA ALA A 175 0.17 6.22 -17.68
C ALA A 175 0.56 7.70 -17.54
N LEU A 176 1.62 8.00 -16.81
CA LEU A 176 2.18 9.34 -16.68
C LEU A 176 3.08 9.75 -17.85
N GLU A 177 3.33 8.84 -18.80
CA GLU A 177 4.22 9.04 -19.96
C GLU A 177 5.69 9.33 -19.56
N ILE A 178 6.13 8.77 -18.43
CA ILE A 178 7.48 8.96 -17.88
C ILE A 178 8.32 7.67 -17.86
N GLY A 179 7.90 6.63 -18.58
CA GLY A 179 8.61 5.36 -18.63
C GLY A 179 10.07 5.46 -19.10
N GLY A 180 10.38 6.43 -19.97
CA GLY A 180 11.74 6.72 -20.43
C GLY A 180 12.56 7.63 -19.52
N VAL A 181 11.98 8.17 -18.44
CA VAL A 181 12.68 9.05 -17.50
C VAL A 181 13.19 8.23 -16.32
N LYS A 182 14.51 8.27 -16.09
CA LYS A 182 15.08 7.64 -14.89
C LYS A 182 14.47 8.27 -13.65
N SER A 183 14.00 7.43 -12.74
CA SER A 183 13.30 7.86 -11.54
C SER A 183 13.44 6.84 -10.42
N SER A 184 13.39 7.34 -9.18
CA SER A 184 13.28 6.53 -7.97
C SER A 184 11.93 6.75 -7.29
N ILE A 185 11.52 5.77 -6.50
CA ILE A 185 10.28 5.82 -5.74
C ILE A 185 10.62 5.92 -4.26
N SER A 186 9.89 6.76 -3.55
CA SER A 186 10.10 6.98 -2.13
C SER A 186 8.77 7.27 -1.45
N ALA A 187 8.75 7.14 -0.14
CA ALA A 187 7.77 7.80 0.73
C ALA A 187 8.46 8.96 1.45
N TRP A 188 7.66 9.89 1.94
CA TRP A 188 8.18 11.02 2.68
C TRP A 188 7.30 11.32 3.88
N ASN A 189 7.92 11.61 5.00
CA ASN A 189 7.23 12.10 6.17
C ASN A 189 8.07 13.13 6.94
N ILE A 190 7.41 14.10 7.51
CA ILE A 190 7.98 15.04 8.44
C ILE A 190 7.10 15.11 9.68
N LYS A 191 7.73 15.05 10.85
CA LYS A 191 7.01 15.25 12.11
C LYS A 191 6.62 16.72 12.22
N GLY A 192 5.42 16.97 12.74
CA GLY A 192 5.03 18.32 13.13
C GLY A 192 5.86 18.83 14.30
N ASP A 193 5.89 20.13 14.45
CA ASP A 193 6.42 20.86 15.60
C ASP A 193 5.33 21.72 16.24
N GLU A 194 5.69 22.59 17.17
CA GLU A 194 4.74 23.47 17.86
C GLU A 194 4.01 24.47 16.94
N THR A 195 4.54 24.71 15.74
CA THR A 195 4.04 25.72 14.80
C THR A 195 3.37 25.14 13.55
N LYS A 196 3.77 23.93 13.12
CA LYS A 196 3.27 23.30 11.91
C LYS A 196 2.88 21.84 12.17
N ALA A 197 1.72 21.46 11.70
CA ALA A 197 1.31 20.04 11.66
C ALA A 197 2.28 19.23 10.78
N GLY A 198 2.52 17.97 11.16
CA GLY A 198 3.31 17.06 10.33
C GLY A 198 2.64 16.75 9.00
N ALA A 199 3.42 16.23 8.06
CA ALA A 199 2.92 15.81 6.76
C ALA A 199 3.49 14.44 6.37
N GLN A 200 2.68 13.64 5.70
CA GLN A 200 3.07 12.34 5.15
C GLN A 200 2.60 12.25 3.70
N VAL A 201 3.49 11.76 2.84
CA VAL A 201 3.20 11.39 1.45
C VAL A 201 3.61 9.95 1.25
N ASP A 202 2.64 9.12 0.89
CA ASP A 202 2.83 7.68 0.81
C ASP A 202 3.59 7.25 -0.44
N MET A 203 3.60 8.07 -1.50
CA MET A 203 4.39 7.83 -2.70
C MET A 203 4.87 9.13 -3.33
N LEU A 204 6.19 9.21 -3.55
CA LEU A 204 6.86 10.18 -4.41
C LEU A 204 7.53 9.46 -5.57
N ILE A 205 7.41 10.00 -6.78
CA ILE A 205 8.24 9.60 -7.93
C ILE A 205 9.24 10.73 -8.17
N ILE A 206 10.51 10.49 -7.84
CA ILE A 206 11.59 11.47 -7.95
C ILE A 206 12.28 11.23 -9.29
N ARG A 207 12.22 12.21 -10.19
CA ARG A 207 12.67 12.09 -11.57
C ARG A 207 13.97 12.85 -11.80
N ASP A 208 14.82 12.33 -12.69
CA ASP A 208 16.10 12.95 -13.04
C ASP A 208 15.92 14.25 -13.89
N ASP A 209 14.71 14.52 -14.42
CA ASP A 209 14.34 15.77 -15.10
C ASP A 209 13.90 16.90 -14.15
N ASN A 210 14.24 16.79 -12.87
CA ASN A 210 13.91 17.75 -11.81
C ASN A 210 12.40 17.87 -11.49
N ILE A 211 11.60 16.89 -11.82
CA ILE A 211 10.20 16.82 -11.39
C ILE A 211 10.06 15.78 -10.29
N VAL A 212 9.25 16.10 -9.28
CA VAL A 212 8.81 15.19 -8.23
C VAL A 212 7.30 15.06 -8.33
N ASN A 213 6.80 13.87 -8.69
CA ASN A 213 5.37 13.61 -8.60
C ASN A 213 5.00 13.31 -7.15
N LEU A 214 4.18 14.16 -6.55
CA LEU A 214 3.52 13.90 -5.27
C LEU A 214 2.24 13.13 -5.59
N CYS A 215 2.22 11.85 -5.27
CA CYS A 215 1.12 10.96 -5.59
C CYS A 215 0.16 10.86 -4.40
N GLU A 216 -1.08 11.28 -4.61
CA GLU A 216 -2.20 11.08 -3.70
C GLU A 216 -3.05 9.92 -4.22
N MET A 217 -3.28 8.91 -3.39
CA MET A 217 -3.97 7.69 -3.78
C MET A 217 -5.33 7.59 -3.09
N LYS A 218 -6.39 7.35 -3.87
CA LYS A 218 -7.77 7.30 -3.36
C LYS A 218 -8.53 6.12 -3.97
N PHE A 219 -8.88 5.15 -3.13
CA PHE A 219 -9.79 4.07 -3.52
C PHE A 219 -11.24 4.55 -3.38
N SER A 220 -11.96 4.59 -4.48
CA SER A 220 -13.36 5.06 -4.52
C SER A 220 -14.22 4.15 -5.37
N GLY A 221 -15.51 4.06 -5.06
CA GLY A 221 -16.51 3.31 -5.84
C GLY A 221 -17.11 4.09 -7.01
N SER A 222 -16.69 5.33 -7.22
CA SER A 222 -17.13 6.25 -8.27
C SER A 222 -16.03 7.27 -8.56
N PRO A 223 -16.12 8.09 -9.62
CA PRO A 223 -15.20 9.17 -9.87
C PRO A 223 -15.00 10.05 -8.64
N TYR A 224 -13.73 10.33 -8.30
CA TYR A 224 -13.37 11.02 -7.07
C TYR A 224 -13.64 12.53 -7.18
N SER A 225 -14.19 13.12 -6.13
CA SER A 225 -14.37 14.57 -6.02
C SER A 225 -13.55 15.11 -4.85
N ILE A 226 -12.78 16.15 -5.10
CA ILE A 226 -11.99 16.83 -4.07
C ILE A 226 -12.87 17.93 -3.46
N ASP A 227 -13.06 17.88 -2.15
CA ASP A 227 -13.68 18.96 -1.39
C ASP A 227 -12.65 19.95 -0.84
N SER A 228 -13.09 20.97 -0.11
CA SER A 228 -12.21 22.01 0.42
C SER A 228 -11.29 21.49 1.53
N GLU A 229 -11.72 20.51 2.30
CA GLU A 229 -10.88 19.91 3.38
C GLU A 229 -9.75 19.08 2.78
N GLU A 230 -10.07 18.25 1.77
CA GLU A 230 -9.07 17.44 1.08
C GLU A 230 -8.09 18.31 0.29
N GLU A 231 -8.57 19.36 -0.40
CA GLU A 231 -7.69 20.34 -1.05
C GLU A 231 -6.72 20.97 -0.04
N GLY A 232 -7.23 21.37 1.14
CA GLY A 232 -6.39 21.92 2.21
C GLY A 232 -5.29 20.96 2.66
N LYS A 233 -5.61 19.67 2.83
CA LYS A 233 -4.63 18.62 3.17
C LYS A 233 -3.59 18.42 2.06
N MET A 234 -4.01 18.41 0.81
CA MET A 234 -3.12 18.28 -0.35
C MET A 234 -2.18 19.49 -0.47
N LEU A 235 -2.67 20.70 -0.29
CA LEU A 235 -1.87 21.93 -0.30
C LEU A 235 -0.86 21.94 0.84
N HIS A 236 -1.25 21.54 2.06
CA HIS A 236 -0.35 21.44 3.20
C HIS A 236 0.81 20.48 2.89
N ARG A 237 0.53 19.27 2.37
CA ARG A 237 1.58 18.31 1.97
C ARG A 237 2.49 18.88 0.88
N LEU A 238 1.92 19.54 -0.10
CA LEU A 238 2.66 20.19 -1.20
C LEU A 238 3.62 21.26 -0.68
N ASP A 239 3.17 22.12 0.21
CA ASP A 239 3.98 23.23 0.74
C ASP A 239 5.09 22.70 1.66
N MET A 240 4.77 21.75 2.54
CA MET A 240 5.77 21.10 3.39
C MET A 240 6.84 20.34 2.58
N LEU A 241 6.44 19.69 1.47
CA LEU A 241 7.38 19.00 0.59
C LEU A 241 8.29 20.01 -0.13
N LYS A 242 7.76 21.12 -0.65
CA LYS A 242 8.53 22.17 -1.32
C LYS A 242 9.65 22.72 -0.45
N ASP A 243 9.43 22.86 0.85
CA ASP A 243 10.44 23.32 1.80
C ASP A 243 11.66 22.37 1.90
N THR A 244 11.49 21.12 1.47
CA THR A 244 12.57 20.08 1.48
C THR A 244 13.25 19.90 0.13
N LEU A 245 12.72 20.49 -0.94
CA LEU A 245 13.22 20.33 -2.29
C LEU A 245 14.37 21.30 -2.60
N SER A 246 15.22 20.92 -3.57
CA SER A 246 16.17 21.84 -4.15
C SER A 246 15.46 22.90 -5.02
N SER A 247 16.06 24.07 -5.18
CA SER A 247 15.50 25.16 -5.99
C SER A 247 15.24 24.81 -7.47
N LYS A 248 15.88 23.74 -7.96
CA LYS A 248 15.71 23.26 -9.33
C LYS A 248 14.49 22.34 -9.49
N GLN A 249 14.02 21.71 -8.42
CA GLN A 249 12.93 20.74 -8.50
C GLN A 249 11.55 21.40 -8.54
N ARG A 250 10.64 20.76 -9.25
CA ARG A 250 9.22 21.16 -9.35
C ARG A 250 8.34 20.00 -8.88
N VAL A 251 7.25 20.30 -8.19
CA VAL A 251 6.29 19.28 -7.76
C VAL A 251 5.12 19.25 -8.73
N HIS A 252 4.79 18.04 -9.19
CA HIS A 252 3.56 17.74 -9.90
C HIS A 252 2.62 16.93 -8.98
N MET A 253 1.48 17.51 -8.64
CA MET A 253 0.43 16.79 -7.91
C MET A 253 -0.20 15.77 -8.84
N THR A 254 -0.10 14.51 -8.48
CA THR A 254 -0.63 13.38 -9.22
C THR A 254 -1.69 12.67 -8.38
N LEU A 255 -2.90 12.54 -8.90
CA LEU A 255 -3.97 11.80 -8.25
C LEU A 255 -4.09 10.41 -8.89
N ILE A 256 -4.09 9.38 -8.06
CA ILE A 256 -4.30 7.99 -8.50
C ILE A 256 -5.61 7.51 -7.88
N THR A 257 -6.60 7.22 -8.71
CA THR A 257 -7.93 6.81 -8.24
C THR A 257 -8.47 5.65 -9.04
N THR A 258 -9.48 4.97 -8.52
CA THR A 258 -10.12 3.84 -9.22
C THR A 258 -10.85 4.27 -10.49
N TYR A 259 -11.61 5.38 -10.44
CA TYR A 259 -12.51 5.82 -11.52
C TYR A 259 -12.21 7.22 -12.07
N GLY A 260 -11.05 7.80 -11.74
CA GLY A 260 -10.67 9.14 -12.18
C GLY A 260 -11.24 10.26 -11.30
N LEU A 261 -11.11 11.48 -11.78
CA LEU A 261 -11.38 12.73 -11.05
C LEU A 261 -12.57 13.48 -11.66
N ILE A 262 -13.51 13.92 -10.83
CA ILE A 262 -14.49 14.95 -11.20
C ILE A 262 -13.79 16.32 -11.09
N HIS A 263 -13.62 16.98 -12.23
CA HIS A 263 -13.05 18.31 -12.26
C HIS A 263 -14.03 19.34 -11.65
N GLY A 264 -13.54 20.12 -10.71
CA GLY A 264 -14.34 21.11 -9.98
C GLY A 264 -13.48 22.20 -9.35
N LYS A 265 -14.08 23.03 -8.50
CA LYS A 265 -13.42 24.19 -7.86
C LYS A 265 -12.12 23.81 -7.13
N HIS A 266 -12.06 22.66 -6.52
CA HIS A 266 -10.97 22.22 -5.63
C HIS A 266 -9.95 21.29 -6.31
N SER A 267 -10.12 20.98 -7.61
CA SER A 267 -9.23 20.07 -8.34
C SER A 267 -8.09 20.75 -9.12
N GLY A 268 -8.01 22.09 -9.09
CA GLY A 268 -7.11 22.87 -9.94
C GLY A 268 -5.60 22.67 -9.69
N LYS A 269 -5.22 22.02 -8.60
CA LYS A 269 -3.82 21.68 -8.29
C LYS A 269 -3.37 20.31 -8.81
N VAL A 270 -4.29 19.48 -9.23
CA VAL A 270 -3.98 18.17 -9.80
C VAL A 270 -3.53 18.33 -11.25
N GLN A 271 -2.28 17.99 -11.54
CA GLN A 271 -1.71 18.08 -12.91
C GLN A 271 -1.93 16.80 -13.72
N LYS A 272 -1.93 15.65 -13.07
CA LYS A 272 -2.11 14.35 -13.73
C LYS A 272 -3.03 13.46 -12.90
N VAL A 273 -3.82 12.67 -13.60
CA VAL A 273 -4.69 11.64 -13.00
C VAL A 273 -4.34 10.31 -13.61
N VAL A 274 -4.19 9.30 -12.75
CA VAL A 274 -4.04 7.89 -13.12
C VAL A 274 -5.26 7.15 -12.61
N THR A 275 -5.84 6.28 -13.41
CA THR A 275 -7.05 5.54 -13.07
C THR A 275 -6.75 4.08 -12.74
N GLY A 276 -7.72 3.40 -12.12
CA GLY A 276 -7.62 1.95 -11.90
C GLY A 276 -7.46 1.16 -13.21
N ASP A 277 -7.98 1.67 -14.33
CA ASP A 277 -7.84 1.04 -15.64
C ASP A 277 -6.39 1.05 -16.14
N ASP A 278 -5.62 2.08 -15.79
CA ASP A 278 -4.22 2.22 -16.17
C ASP A 278 -3.31 1.19 -15.48
N LEU A 279 -3.77 0.58 -14.38
CA LEU A 279 -3.01 -0.46 -13.68
C LEU A 279 -3.02 -1.82 -14.40
N PHE A 280 -3.80 -1.98 -15.47
CA PHE A 280 -3.92 -3.22 -16.25
C PHE A 280 -3.17 -3.19 -17.60
N MET A 281 -2.41 -2.15 -17.85
CA MET A 281 -1.66 -1.97 -19.10
C MET A 281 -0.24 -2.51 -19.03
#